data_7c648355bcd9fc4902998409db6a1ef3
#
_entry.id   7c648355bcd9fc4902998409db6a1ef3
#
_cell.length_a   1.000
_cell.length_b   1.000
_cell.length_c   1.000
_cell.angle_alpha   90.00
_cell.angle_beta   90.00
_cell.angle_gamma   90.00
#
_symmetry.space_group_name_H-M   'P 1'
#
loop_
_entity.id
_entity.type
_entity.pdbx_description
1 polymer ?
#
loop_
_entity_poly.entity_id
_entity_poly.type
_entity_poly.pdbx_seq_one_letter_code
_entity_poly.pdbx_strand_id
1 'polypeptide(L)'
;MDGEMILVAPEPVRTGAADTTAERATCRGALMGWGVFAACWAVAATIAVTLGRDVNPDLQNYHFYNAYALIEGRWALDLAPAGAHSFLHPGLDLPYYLMTRGPLNAWPWLVTALQAGYFGILAFLVLAVANFCCHGDTRHFTGASLLVALLGLTGAGTLPEAGATQNDVQVGCLVLGALLALLLAAGADDDDAKRRATRLRLLAGFLGGAVIALKLTAVVYAPPLAVAAALAARGGPSERLRSLALLALGGALGFALVYGLWGWLLWKRFGNPFGPFFNGVFRSPWFAPENLQDTKFLPHSIVRALAYPFLWAHRSEQFVIEPEMADPRFAVGLSALLVACAVAAWGCLCRRPLAPQARCDGADRAARRASSAVMAFIATSYVIWLAAFSILRYAVAAEVLLGVPIWAAARGLLDPQRRGEPVPSGSWRRGAALCVGAVLGVCAVVTEYPDHSRAGLGPIRGLGGTVSTTPVRLPDGSLVVVIGFYMSFLAPFITGRDVRFVGATVWTAGGTRGWTPEWRAAPALGNHRLATETERLIRTHPGPVFVLLETLDLAEDAARFNLGAAEAFGIPFDRASCRPVTNTLTTDGHICRAR
;
A
#
# COMPACT_ATOMS: atom_id res chain seq x y z
N MET A 1 -85.71 -2.49 -23.24
CA MET A 1 -84.55 -3.29 -23.00
C MET A 1 -83.40 -2.50 -23.60
N ASP A 2 -82.92 -1.55 -22.84
CA ASP A 2 -81.90 -0.56 -23.26
C ASP A 2 -80.53 -1.04 -22.80
N GLY A 3 -79.65 -1.34 -23.77
CA GLY A 3 -78.29 -1.73 -23.53
C GLY A 3 -77.36 -0.50 -23.59
N GLU A 4 -77.00 0.02 -22.48
CA GLU A 4 -75.95 1.06 -22.39
C GLU A 4 -74.57 0.47 -22.71
N MET A 5 -73.95 1.00 -23.74
CA MET A 5 -72.60 0.70 -24.19
C MET A 5 -71.64 1.65 -23.46
N ILE A 6 -70.93 1.15 -22.43
CA ILE A 6 -69.89 1.89 -21.70
C ILE A 6 -68.71 2.00 -22.63
N LEU A 7 -68.46 3.20 -23.15
CA LEU A 7 -67.18 3.58 -23.78
C LEU A 7 -66.09 3.76 -22.72
N VAL A 8 -65.17 2.77 -22.64
CA VAL A 8 -63.96 2.89 -21.88
C VAL A 8 -62.99 3.79 -22.66
N ALA A 9 -62.69 4.96 -22.11
CA ALA A 9 -61.68 5.86 -22.67
C ALA A 9 -60.29 5.22 -22.57
N PRO A 10 -59.42 5.33 -23.59
CA PRO A 10 -58.05 4.80 -23.51
C PRO A 10 -57.24 5.60 -22.49
N GLU A 11 -56.55 4.88 -21.58
CA GLU A 11 -55.58 5.48 -20.67
C GLU A 11 -54.52 6.27 -21.47
N PRO A 12 -54.10 7.46 -20.98
CA PRO A 12 -53.06 8.22 -21.64
C PRO A 12 -51.72 7.44 -21.55
N VAL A 13 -51.15 7.13 -22.69
CA VAL A 13 -49.78 6.61 -22.85
C VAL A 13 -48.83 7.55 -22.12
N ARG A 14 -48.28 7.10 -21.01
CA ARG A 14 -47.20 7.82 -20.28
C ARG A 14 -46.00 7.92 -21.23
N THR A 15 -45.86 9.06 -21.87
CA THR A 15 -44.75 9.39 -22.75
C THR A 15 -43.45 9.40 -21.95
N GLY A 16 -42.37 8.81 -22.50
CA GLY A 16 -41.05 8.56 -21.93
C GLY A 16 -40.19 9.76 -21.54
N ALA A 17 -40.81 10.86 -21.07
CA ALA A 17 -40.06 12.06 -20.61
C ALA A 17 -39.42 11.88 -19.22
N ALA A 18 -39.98 11.02 -18.37
CA ALA A 18 -39.41 10.76 -17.02
C ALA A 18 -38.16 9.86 -17.07
N ASP A 19 -38.09 8.96 -18.06
CA ASP A 19 -36.94 8.04 -18.24
C ASP A 19 -35.68 8.79 -18.73
N THR A 20 -35.86 9.75 -19.64
CA THR A 20 -34.77 10.54 -20.22
C THR A 20 -34.14 11.52 -19.23
N THR A 21 -34.87 11.99 -18.20
CA THR A 21 -34.34 12.86 -17.15
C THR A 21 -33.53 12.08 -16.12
N ALA A 22 -33.94 10.87 -15.76
CA ALA A 22 -33.19 9.98 -14.87
C ALA A 22 -31.90 9.46 -15.54
N GLU A 23 -31.97 9.10 -16.82
CA GLU A 23 -30.80 8.71 -17.62
C GLU A 23 -29.79 9.87 -17.77
N ARG A 24 -30.26 11.09 -18.03
CA ARG A 24 -29.40 12.28 -18.12
C ARG A 24 -28.77 12.63 -16.77
N ALA A 25 -29.47 12.45 -15.66
CA ALA A 25 -28.93 12.67 -14.32
C ALA A 25 -27.85 11.64 -13.94
N THR A 26 -28.05 10.36 -14.30
CA THR A 26 -27.05 9.31 -14.12
C THR A 26 -25.82 9.49 -15.00
N CYS A 27 -26.00 9.89 -16.25
CA CYS A 27 -24.92 10.20 -17.18
C CYS A 27 -24.07 11.40 -16.71
N ARG A 28 -24.71 12.49 -16.25
CA ARG A 28 -24.01 13.65 -15.66
C ARG A 28 -23.23 13.29 -14.40
N GLY A 29 -23.80 12.45 -13.53
CA GLY A 29 -23.11 11.98 -12.33
C GLY A 29 -21.86 11.13 -12.66
N ALA A 30 -21.96 10.26 -13.64
CA ALA A 30 -20.85 9.46 -14.14
C ALA A 30 -19.75 10.33 -14.76
N LEU A 31 -20.09 11.29 -15.62
CA LEU A 31 -19.16 12.23 -16.24
C LEU A 31 -18.43 13.07 -15.20
N MET A 32 -19.13 13.54 -14.16
CA MET A 32 -18.50 14.28 -13.05
C MET A 32 -17.51 13.38 -12.29
N GLY A 33 -17.85 12.12 -12.03
CA GLY A 33 -16.95 11.16 -11.38
C GLY A 33 -15.67 10.94 -12.19
N TRP A 34 -15.79 10.75 -13.50
CA TRP A 34 -14.62 10.62 -14.39
C TRP A 34 -13.77 11.89 -14.45
N GLY A 35 -14.42 13.09 -14.45
CA GLY A 35 -13.73 14.37 -14.40
C GLY A 35 -12.90 14.55 -13.12
N VAL A 36 -13.48 14.19 -11.97
CA VAL A 36 -12.75 14.22 -10.67
C VAL A 36 -11.60 13.21 -10.66
N PHE A 37 -11.82 12.00 -11.15
CA PHE A 37 -10.75 11.00 -11.26
C PHE A 37 -9.60 11.50 -12.17
N ALA A 38 -9.91 12.04 -13.33
CA ALA A 38 -8.91 12.60 -14.24
C ALA A 38 -8.13 13.76 -13.60
N ALA A 39 -8.80 14.63 -12.83
CA ALA A 39 -8.16 15.69 -12.07
C ALA A 39 -7.22 15.14 -10.97
N CYS A 40 -7.68 14.12 -10.21
CA CYS A 40 -6.82 13.45 -9.22
C CYS A 40 -5.57 12.85 -9.87
N TRP A 41 -5.70 12.19 -11.03
CA TRP A 41 -4.55 11.64 -11.73
C TRP A 41 -3.64 12.74 -12.28
N ALA A 42 -4.17 13.80 -12.89
CA ALA A 42 -3.37 14.90 -13.41
C ALA A 42 -2.54 15.58 -12.30
N VAL A 43 -3.15 15.82 -11.12
CA VAL A 43 -2.44 16.35 -9.95
C VAL A 43 -1.36 15.36 -9.48
N ALA A 44 -1.69 14.08 -9.35
CA ALA A 44 -0.74 13.05 -8.95
C ALA A 44 0.45 12.94 -9.93
N ALA A 45 0.18 12.98 -11.24
CA ALA A 45 1.20 12.95 -12.28
C ALA A 45 2.12 14.18 -12.20
N THR A 46 1.54 15.38 -11.97
CA THR A 46 2.32 16.62 -11.77
C THR A 46 3.23 16.51 -10.56
N ILE A 47 2.72 16.04 -9.42
CA ILE A 47 3.52 15.82 -8.21
C ILE A 47 4.67 14.84 -8.49
N ALA A 48 4.37 13.67 -9.06
CA ALA A 48 5.35 12.64 -9.32
C ALA A 48 6.45 13.10 -10.30
N VAL A 49 6.07 13.82 -11.37
CA VAL A 49 7.01 14.37 -12.34
C VAL A 49 7.91 15.44 -11.72
N THR A 50 7.38 16.27 -10.80
CA THR A 50 8.18 17.24 -10.04
C THR A 50 9.13 16.58 -9.04
N LEU A 51 8.71 15.50 -8.39
CA LEU A 51 9.59 14.71 -7.51
C LEU A 51 10.71 14.01 -8.28
N GLY A 52 10.48 13.65 -9.54
CA GLY A 52 11.42 12.93 -10.36
C GLY A 52 11.14 11.43 -10.46
N ARG A 53 12.01 10.70 -11.20
CA ARG A 53 11.87 9.24 -11.33
C ARG A 53 12.22 8.55 -10.03
N ASP A 54 11.54 7.45 -9.78
CA ASP A 54 11.78 6.61 -8.63
C ASP A 54 13.07 5.80 -8.79
N VAL A 55 13.93 5.85 -7.78
CA VAL A 55 15.18 5.07 -7.68
C VAL A 55 15.29 4.44 -6.29
N ASN A 56 14.16 4.06 -5.69
CA ASN A 56 14.14 3.50 -4.34
C ASN A 56 14.90 2.17 -4.24
N PRO A 57 15.42 1.84 -3.03
CA PRO A 57 16.17 0.63 -2.78
C PRO A 57 15.42 -0.66 -3.09
N ASP A 58 14.11 -0.72 -2.83
CA ASP A 58 13.29 -1.91 -3.09
C ASP A 58 13.16 -2.19 -4.60
N LEU A 59 13.08 -1.14 -5.44
CA LEU A 59 13.12 -1.28 -6.90
C LEU A 59 14.44 -1.90 -7.37
N GLN A 60 15.55 -1.44 -6.83
CA GLN A 60 16.90 -1.92 -7.16
C GLN A 60 17.17 -3.33 -6.62
N ASN A 61 16.55 -3.67 -5.49
CA ASN A 61 16.71 -4.98 -4.89
C ASN A 61 15.82 -6.03 -5.57
N TYR A 62 14.49 -5.95 -5.41
CA TYR A 62 13.64 -7.09 -5.76
C TYR A 62 12.46 -6.77 -6.67
N HIS A 63 11.89 -5.57 -6.66
CA HIS A 63 10.71 -5.29 -7.48
C HIS A 63 10.98 -5.50 -8.98
N PHE A 64 12.11 -5.00 -9.46
CA PHE A 64 12.48 -5.15 -10.87
C PHE A 64 12.85 -6.60 -11.20
N TYR A 65 13.65 -7.23 -10.33
CA TYR A 65 14.09 -8.62 -10.53
C TYR A 65 12.93 -9.62 -10.48
N ASN A 66 12.01 -9.50 -9.51
CA ASN A 66 10.93 -10.47 -9.34
C ASN A 66 9.97 -10.47 -10.54
N ALA A 67 9.67 -9.30 -11.10
CA ALA A 67 8.90 -9.19 -12.33
C ALA A 67 9.62 -9.82 -13.53
N TYR A 68 10.92 -9.56 -13.68
CA TYR A 68 11.77 -10.22 -14.67
C TYR A 68 11.77 -11.74 -14.50
N ALA A 69 11.97 -12.21 -13.28
CA ALA A 69 12.05 -13.62 -12.98
C ALA A 69 10.75 -14.38 -13.31
N LEU A 70 9.59 -13.72 -13.13
CA LEU A 70 8.30 -14.30 -13.51
C LEU A 70 8.13 -14.33 -15.02
N ILE A 71 8.37 -13.23 -15.72
CA ILE A 71 8.15 -13.11 -17.18
C ILE A 71 9.09 -14.05 -17.97
N GLU A 72 10.37 -14.10 -17.57
CA GLU A 72 11.40 -14.89 -18.26
C GLU A 72 11.59 -16.30 -17.69
N GLY A 73 10.72 -16.73 -16.77
CA GLY A 73 10.82 -18.04 -16.12
C GLY A 73 12.07 -18.26 -15.27
N ARG A 74 12.76 -17.19 -14.88
CA ARG A 74 14.04 -17.22 -14.15
C ARG A 74 13.92 -17.79 -12.75
N TRP A 75 12.75 -17.67 -12.15
CA TRP A 75 12.49 -18.16 -10.81
C TRP A 75 12.81 -19.66 -10.63
N ALA A 76 12.74 -20.46 -11.69
CA ALA A 76 13.10 -21.87 -11.67
C ALA A 76 14.62 -22.11 -11.79
N LEU A 77 15.36 -21.19 -12.41
CA LEU A 77 16.79 -21.28 -12.70
C LEU A 77 17.65 -20.64 -11.63
N ASP A 78 17.29 -19.44 -11.22
CA ASP A 78 18.06 -18.62 -10.29
C ASP A 78 17.78 -19.03 -8.84
N LEU A 79 18.71 -18.70 -7.92
CA LEU A 79 18.54 -18.98 -6.50
C LEU A 79 18.74 -17.71 -5.68
N ALA A 80 17.64 -17.11 -5.25
CA ALA A 80 17.58 -15.97 -4.34
C ALA A 80 18.50 -14.78 -4.67
N PRO A 81 18.56 -14.24 -5.92
CA PRO A 81 19.44 -13.11 -6.25
C PRO A 81 19.18 -11.85 -5.41
N ALA A 82 17.93 -11.62 -4.99
CA ALA A 82 17.54 -10.56 -4.06
C ALA A 82 17.39 -11.06 -2.61
N GLY A 83 18.09 -12.12 -2.25
CA GLY A 83 17.97 -12.77 -0.94
C GLY A 83 16.54 -13.24 -0.65
N ALA A 84 16.07 -13.03 0.58
CA ALA A 84 14.71 -13.38 1.02
C ALA A 84 13.61 -12.70 0.19
N HIS A 85 13.87 -11.52 -0.36
CA HIS A 85 12.91 -10.75 -1.15
C HIS A 85 12.64 -11.36 -2.53
N SER A 86 13.51 -12.26 -3.03
CA SER A 86 13.27 -13.01 -4.29
C SER A 86 12.01 -13.88 -4.27
N PHE A 87 11.45 -14.13 -3.10
CA PHE A 87 10.27 -14.98 -2.91
C PHE A 87 8.96 -14.18 -2.73
N LEU A 88 9.02 -12.84 -2.75
CA LEU A 88 7.84 -11.97 -2.69
C LEU A 88 7.04 -12.07 -3.99
N HIS A 89 5.73 -11.88 -3.88
CA HIS A 89 4.81 -11.97 -5.01
C HIS A 89 5.03 -10.81 -6.01
N PRO A 90 5.34 -11.08 -7.28
CA PRO A 90 5.73 -10.04 -8.25
C PRO A 90 4.56 -9.26 -8.87
N GLY A 91 3.32 -9.55 -8.51
CA GLY A 91 2.14 -9.08 -9.23
C GLY A 91 2.01 -7.55 -9.30
N LEU A 92 2.38 -6.83 -8.23
CA LEU A 92 2.34 -5.37 -8.20
C LEU A 92 3.47 -4.72 -9.01
N ASP A 93 4.54 -5.45 -9.28
CA ASP A 93 5.75 -4.96 -9.94
C ASP A 93 5.65 -5.04 -11.48
N LEU A 94 4.80 -5.94 -11.98
CA LEU A 94 4.65 -6.22 -13.41
C LEU A 94 4.35 -4.98 -14.26
N PRO A 95 3.42 -4.08 -13.89
CA PRO A 95 3.11 -2.92 -14.72
C PRO A 95 4.33 -2.01 -14.93
N TYR A 96 5.08 -1.70 -13.88
CA TYR A 96 6.28 -0.89 -13.98
C TYR A 96 7.37 -1.56 -14.81
N TYR A 97 7.62 -2.86 -14.57
CA TYR A 97 8.58 -3.65 -15.34
C TYR A 97 8.24 -3.63 -16.84
N LEU A 98 6.98 -3.88 -17.21
CA LEU A 98 6.56 -3.91 -18.61
C LEU A 98 6.70 -2.52 -19.28
N MET A 99 6.38 -1.43 -18.58
CA MET A 99 6.60 -0.07 -19.08
C MET A 99 8.09 0.20 -19.35
N THR A 100 8.96 -0.20 -18.45
CA THR A 100 10.40 0.09 -18.51
C THR A 100 11.20 -0.90 -19.35
N ARG A 101 10.66 -2.07 -19.67
CA ARG A 101 11.24 -3.00 -20.65
C ARG A 101 10.68 -2.79 -22.07
N GLY A 102 9.62 -2.03 -22.20
CA GLY A 102 8.99 -1.66 -23.47
C GLY A 102 9.45 -0.31 -24.02
N PRO A 103 8.81 0.17 -25.09
CA PRO A 103 9.16 1.45 -25.73
C PRO A 103 8.94 2.67 -24.83
N LEU A 104 8.08 2.57 -23.81
CA LEU A 104 7.84 3.65 -22.83
C LEU A 104 9.08 4.00 -22.01
N ASN A 105 10.05 3.09 -21.91
CA ASN A 105 11.31 3.33 -21.20
C ASN A 105 12.05 4.60 -21.70
N ALA A 106 11.89 4.94 -22.98
CA ALA A 106 12.51 6.12 -23.58
C ALA A 106 12.00 7.46 -23.01
N TRP A 107 10.84 7.46 -22.33
CA TRP A 107 10.19 8.65 -21.79
C TRP A 107 10.01 8.58 -20.27
N PRO A 108 11.05 8.86 -19.46
CA PRO A 108 10.98 8.76 -18.01
C PRO A 108 9.84 9.55 -17.38
N TRP A 109 9.55 10.76 -17.89
CA TRP A 109 8.45 11.58 -17.42
C TRP A 109 7.08 10.91 -17.62
N LEU A 110 6.90 10.20 -18.75
CA LEU A 110 5.64 9.50 -19.05
C LEU A 110 5.48 8.25 -18.18
N VAL A 111 6.54 7.46 -17.99
CA VAL A 111 6.53 6.31 -17.08
C VAL A 111 6.20 6.78 -15.66
N THR A 112 6.82 7.86 -15.17
CA THR A 112 6.55 8.44 -13.85
C THR A 112 5.10 8.93 -13.75
N ALA A 113 4.55 9.60 -14.76
CA ALA A 113 3.18 10.07 -14.79
C ALA A 113 2.15 8.91 -14.81
N LEU A 114 2.44 7.83 -15.54
CA LEU A 114 1.60 6.63 -15.57
C LEU A 114 1.64 5.90 -14.24
N GLN A 115 2.82 5.74 -13.64
CA GLN A 115 2.98 5.13 -12.32
C GLN A 115 2.24 5.93 -11.24
N ALA A 116 2.20 7.26 -11.34
CA ALA A 116 1.41 8.12 -10.46
C ALA A 116 -0.12 7.89 -10.55
N GLY A 117 -0.59 7.15 -11.55
CA GLY A 117 -1.99 6.77 -11.68
C GLY A 117 -2.51 6.04 -10.44
N TYR A 118 -1.68 5.25 -9.76
CA TYR A 118 -2.05 4.61 -8.49
C TYR A 118 -2.31 5.64 -7.38
N PHE A 119 -1.50 6.68 -7.29
CA PHE A 119 -1.75 7.79 -6.36
C PHE A 119 -3.03 8.56 -6.74
N GLY A 120 -3.30 8.74 -8.02
CA GLY A 120 -4.55 9.31 -8.53
C GLY A 120 -5.78 8.49 -8.13
N ILE A 121 -5.71 7.15 -8.23
CA ILE A 121 -6.76 6.23 -7.76
C ILE A 121 -6.92 6.36 -6.24
N LEU A 122 -5.82 6.35 -5.49
CA LEU A 122 -5.84 6.54 -4.03
C LEU A 122 -6.54 7.84 -3.66
N ALA A 123 -6.15 8.96 -4.28
CA ALA A 123 -6.72 10.28 -4.04
C ALA A 123 -8.24 10.31 -4.32
N PHE A 124 -8.67 9.71 -5.41
CA PHE A 124 -10.10 9.59 -5.73
C PHE A 124 -10.86 8.77 -4.69
N LEU A 125 -10.33 7.63 -4.26
CA LEU A 125 -10.94 6.77 -3.23
C LEU A 125 -11.01 7.48 -1.87
N VAL A 126 -9.95 8.16 -1.46
CA VAL A 126 -9.91 8.96 -0.22
C VAL A 126 -10.96 10.06 -0.27
N LEU A 127 -11.05 10.80 -1.38
CA LEU A 127 -12.05 11.85 -1.57
C LEU A 127 -13.48 11.28 -1.53
N ALA A 128 -13.72 10.11 -2.12
CA ALA A 128 -15.03 9.44 -2.07
C ALA A 128 -15.40 9.00 -0.65
N VAL A 129 -14.46 8.42 0.11
CA VAL A 129 -14.68 8.05 1.52
C VAL A 129 -14.90 9.30 2.38
N ALA A 130 -14.08 10.34 2.22
CA ALA A 130 -14.23 11.60 2.93
C ALA A 130 -15.61 12.24 2.65
N ASN A 131 -16.03 12.25 1.37
CA ASN A 131 -17.33 12.78 0.99
C ASN A 131 -18.48 11.99 1.63
N PHE A 132 -18.38 10.65 1.63
CA PHE A 132 -19.37 9.79 2.28
C PHE A 132 -19.44 10.05 3.80
N CYS A 133 -18.30 10.25 4.46
CA CYS A 133 -18.24 10.60 5.89
C CYS A 133 -18.78 11.99 6.19
N CYS A 134 -18.59 12.94 5.30
CA CYS A 134 -19.06 14.33 5.49
C CYS A 134 -20.55 14.49 5.16
N HIS A 135 -21.07 13.82 4.13
CA HIS A 135 -22.37 14.10 3.53
C HIS A 135 -23.31 12.89 3.40
N GLY A 136 -22.81 11.67 3.55
CA GLY A 136 -23.60 10.43 3.42
C GLY A 136 -23.85 9.99 1.98
N ASP A 137 -23.18 10.60 1.00
CA ASP A 137 -23.22 10.21 -0.41
C ASP A 137 -21.82 10.37 -1.06
N THR A 138 -21.67 9.84 -2.27
CA THR A 138 -20.44 9.92 -3.07
C THR A 138 -20.60 10.74 -4.35
N ARG A 139 -21.72 11.43 -4.54
CA ARG A 139 -22.08 12.04 -5.83
C ARG A 139 -21.65 13.49 -5.94
N HIS A 140 -21.64 14.22 -4.82
CA HIS A 140 -21.38 15.66 -4.80
C HIS A 140 -20.16 15.97 -3.95
N PHE A 141 -19.01 16.10 -4.60
CA PHE A 141 -17.77 16.47 -3.92
C PHE A 141 -17.82 17.94 -3.45
N THR A 142 -17.40 18.16 -2.23
CA THR A 142 -17.44 19.48 -1.58
C THR A 142 -16.04 19.93 -1.15
N GLY A 143 -15.87 21.27 -0.94
CA GLY A 143 -14.62 21.78 -0.37
C GLY A 143 -14.28 21.21 1.01
N ALA A 144 -15.28 20.86 1.81
CA ALA A 144 -15.06 20.21 3.10
C ALA A 144 -14.49 18.79 2.94
N SER A 145 -15.06 17.99 2.04
CA SER A 145 -14.53 16.65 1.75
C SER A 145 -13.13 16.69 1.13
N LEU A 146 -12.85 17.72 0.32
CA LEU A 146 -11.51 17.94 -0.24
C LEU A 146 -10.50 18.26 0.86
N LEU A 147 -10.82 19.15 1.82
CA LEU A 147 -9.92 19.46 2.94
C LEU A 147 -9.63 18.21 3.80
N VAL A 148 -10.68 17.40 4.08
CA VAL A 148 -10.55 16.15 4.83
C VAL A 148 -9.64 15.17 4.09
N ALA A 149 -9.77 15.04 2.76
CA ALA A 149 -8.94 14.18 1.93
C ALA A 149 -7.49 14.68 1.84
N LEU A 150 -7.28 15.98 1.60
CA LEU A 150 -5.95 16.59 1.49
C LEU A 150 -5.14 16.42 2.76
N LEU A 151 -5.78 16.49 3.94
CA LEU A 151 -5.04 16.30 5.19
C LEU A 151 -4.29 14.96 5.22
N GLY A 152 -4.92 13.88 4.83
CA GLY A 152 -4.29 12.57 4.79
C GLY A 152 -3.36 12.38 3.57
N LEU A 153 -3.80 12.79 2.37
CA LEU A 153 -3.04 12.63 1.13
C LEU A 153 -1.70 13.39 1.12
N THR A 154 -1.57 14.43 1.94
CA THR A 154 -0.32 15.19 2.10
C THR A 154 0.51 14.70 3.30
N GLY A 155 0.27 13.49 3.80
CA GLY A 155 1.05 12.86 4.87
C GLY A 155 2.46 12.49 4.43
N ALA A 156 3.38 12.43 5.40
CA ALA A 156 4.79 12.13 5.15
C ALA A 156 5.01 10.68 4.67
N GLY A 157 4.13 9.75 5.04
CA GLY A 157 4.15 8.38 4.52
C GLY A 157 3.47 8.21 3.16
N THR A 158 2.68 9.20 2.71
CA THR A 158 1.86 9.06 1.51
C THR A 158 2.33 9.93 0.35
N LEU A 159 2.52 11.25 0.56
CA LEU A 159 2.79 12.19 -0.53
C LEU A 159 4.08 11.86 -1.31
N PRO A 160 5.20 11.54 -0.65
CA PRO A 160 6.43 11.19 -1.35
C PRO A 160 6.36 9.89 -2.16
N GLU A 161 5.36 9.03 -1.88
CA GLU A 161 5.10 7.79 -2.62
C GLU A 161 4.43 8.02 -3.99
N ALA A 162 4.08 9.28 -4.35
CA ALA A 162 3.49 9.58 -5.64
C ALA A 162 4.43 9.18 -6.78
N GLY A 163 4.04 8.18 -7.57
CA GLY A 163 4.85 7.61 -8.65
C GLY A 163 5.97 6.66 -8.19
N ALA A 164 6.03 6.28 -6.92
CA ALA A 164 6.96 5.28 -6.40
C ALA A 164 6.54 3.84 -6.77
N THR A 165 7.51 2.94 -6.67
CA THR A 165 7.34 1.50 -6.94
C THR A 165 7.30 0.65 -5.68
N GLN A 166 7.27 1.26 -4.48
CA GLN A 166 7.26 0.54 -3.19
C GLN A 166 5.97 -0.26 -2.92
N ASN A 167 4.94 -0.09 -3.77
CA ASN A 167 3.67 -0.81 -3.76
C ASN A 167 2.71 -0.47 -2.60
N ASP A 168 3.07 0.43 -1.67
CA ASP A 168 2.23 0.76 -0.53
C ASP A 168 1.01 1.60 -0.92
N VAL A 169 1.15 2.46 -1.93
CA VAL A 169 0.02 3.19 -2.55
C VAL A 169 -0.96 2.22 -3.23
N GLN A 170 -0.47 1.20 -3.94
CA GLN A 170 -1.31 0.18 -4.57
C GLN A 170 -2.06 -0.65 -3.53
N VAL A 171 -1.40 -1.00 -2.43
CA VAL A 171 -2.04 -1.62 -1.25
C VAL A 171 -3.14 -0.71 -0.70
N GLY A 172 -2.84 0.58 -0.51
CA GLY A 172 -3.80 1.60 -0.09
C GLY A 172 -5.04 1.65 -0.99
N CYS A 173 -4.86 1.61 -2.32
CA CYS A 173 -5.96 1.59 -3.29
C CYS A 173 -6.91 0.39 -3.08
N LEU A 174 -6.36 -0.81 -2.93
CA LEU A 174 -7.16 -2.03 -2.75
C LEU A 174 -7.88 -2.03 -1.40
N VAL A 175 -7.20 -1.62 -0.33
CA VAL A 175 -7.78 -1.51 1.02
C VAL A 175 -8.90 -0.47 1.07
N LEU A 176 -8.68 0.73 0.49
CA LEU A 176 -9.71 1.77 0.46
C LEU A 176 -10.86 1.43 -0.50
N GLY A 177 -10.58 0.74 -1.59
CA GLY A 177 -11.61 0.18 -2.46
C GLY A 177 -12.51 -0.81 -1.71
N ALA A 178 -11.93 -1.70 -0.88
CA ALA A 178 -12.65 -2.60 -0.01
C ALA A 178 -13.47 -1.84 1.05
N LEU A 179 -12.87 -0.86 1.71
CA LEU A 179 -13.56 -0.03 2.70
C LEU A 179 -14.73 0.74 2.09
N LEU A 180 -14.53 1.39 0.95
CA LEU A 180 -15.60 2.12 0.25
C LEU A 180 -16.74 1.18 -0.17
N ALA A 181 -16.44 -0.01 -0.67
CA ALA A 181 -17.45 -1.02 -0.99
C ALA A 181 -18.28 -1.42 0.23
N LEU A 182 -17.66 -1.57 1.41
CA LEU A 182 -18.36 -1.84 2.68
C LEU A 182 -19.29 -0.67 3.08
N LEU A 183 -18.82 0.57 2.94
CA LEU A 183 -19.62 1.76 3.26
C LEU A 183 -20.83 1.87 2.33
N LEU A 184 -20.64 1.62 1.03
CA LEU A 184 -21.71 1.62 0.03
C LEU A 184 -22.71 0.47 0.20
N ALA A 185 -22.29 -0.66 0.77
CA ALA A 185 -23.16 -1.80 1.08
C ALA A 185 -24.11 -1.55 2.26
N ALA A 186 -23.94 -0.43 2.99
CA ALA A 186 -24.65 -0.15 4.23
C ALA A 186 -26.13 0.26 4.06
N GLY A 187 -26.69 0.33 2.86
CA GLY A 187 -27.99 0.94 2.65
C GLY A 187 -28.93 0.15 1.74
N ALA A 188 -29.58 -0.91 2.25
CA ALA A 188 -30.45 -1.74 1.43
C ALA A 188 -31.80 -1.99 2.09
N ASP A 189 -32.87 -1.38 1.58
CA ASP A 189 -34.23 -1.60 2.07
C ASP A 189 -35.09 -2.46 1.10
N ASP A 190 -34.76 -2.48 -0.19
CA ASP A 190 -35.39 -3.33 -1.21
C ASP A 190 -34.51 -4.53 -1.61
N ASP A 191 -35.05 -5.47 -2.37
CA ASP A 191 -34.35 -6.71 -2.73
C ASP A 191 -33.20 -6.48 -3.71
N ASP A 192 -33.29 -5.52 -4.60
CA ASP A 192 -32.19 -5.18 -5.51
C ASP A 192 -31.04 -4.51 -4.75
N ALA A 193 -31.36 -3.63 -3.79
CA ALA A 193 -30.37 -3.05 -2.91
C ALA A 193 -29.70 -4.11 -2.01
N LYS A 194 -30.42 -5.14 -1.52
CA LYS A 194 -29.83 -6.28 -0.78
C LYS A 194 -28.89 -7.11 -1.66
N ARG A 195 -29.25 -7.38 -2.92
CA ARG A 195 -28.37 -8.06 -3.89
C ARG A 195 -27.12 -7.24 -4.16
N ARG A 196 -27.27 -5.93 -4.37
CA ARG A 196 -26.14 -5.02 -4.54
C ARG A 196 -25.22 -5.00 -3.31
N ALA A 197 -25.77 -4.92 -2.11
CA ALA A 197 -25.02 -4.97 -0.85
C ALA A 197 -24.25 -6.29 -0.70
N THR A 198 -24.83 -7.43 -1.08
CA THR A 198 -24.15 -8.73 -1.07
C THR A 198 -22.96 -8.73 -2.02
N ARG A 199 -23.12 -8.24 -3.27
CA ARG A 199 -22.02 -8.14 -4.24
C ARG A 199 -20.89 -7.22 -3.75
N LEU A 200 -21.24 -6.07 -3.16
CA LEU A 200 -20.26 -5.12 -2.62
C LEU A 200 -19.48 -5.70 -1.43
N ARG A 201 -20.10 -6.47 -0.55
CA ARG A 201 -19.41 -7.15 0.56
C ARG A 201 -18.48 -8.25 0.07
N LEU A 202 -18.89 -9.03 -0.93
CA LEU A 202 -18.03 -10.01 -1.58
C LEU A 202 -16.86 -9.34 -2.30
N LEU A 203 -17.10 -8.23 -3.02
CA LEU A 203 -16.05 -7.44 -3.66
C LEU A 203 -15.07 -6.88 -2.63
N ALA A 204 -15.57 -6.33 -1.52
CA ALA A 204 -14.72 -5.83 -0.44
C ALA A 204 -13.82 -6.94 0.13
N GLY A 205 -14.40 -8.12 0.35
CA GLY A 205 -13.63 -9.30 0.75
C GLY A 205 -12.59 -9.67 -0.30
N PHE A 206 -12.98 -9.77 -1.56
CA PHE A 206 -12.08 -10.11 -2.66
C PHE A 206 -10.89 -9.16 -2.75
N LEU A 207 -11.11 -7.85 -2.69
CA LEU A 207 -10.05 -6.85 -2.68
C LEU A 207 -9.15 -6.99 -1.45
N GLY A 208 -9.75 -7.23 -0.26
CA GLY A 208 -9.01 -7.47 0.99
C GLY A 208 -8.14 -8.73 0.92
N GLY A 209 -8.63 -9.83 0.35
CA GLY A 209 -7.86 -11.05 0.16
C GLY A 209 -6.78 -10.90 -0.92
N ALA A 210 -7.12 -10.25 -2.03
CA ALA A 210 -6.18 -10.01 -3.12
C ALA A 210 -5.00 -9.13 -2.68
N VAL A 211 -5.24 -8.09 -1.87
CA VAL A 211 -4.15 -7.23 -1.38
C VAL A 211 -3.20 -7.98 -0.44
N ILE A 212 -3.73 -8.86 0.42
CA ILE A 212 -2.89 -9.73 1.27
C ILE A 212 -2.08 -10.70 0.42
N ALA A 213 -2.67 -11.24 -0.64
CA ALA A 213 -2.01 -12.12 -1.61
C ALA A 213 -0.83 -11.43 -2.31
N LEU A 214 -1.01 -10.18 -2.72
CA LEU A 214 -0.02 -9.38 -3.43
C LEU A 214 1.11 -8.87 -2.52
N LYS A 215 0.78 -8.52 -1.28
CA LYS A 215 1.74 -8.05 -0.26
C LYS A 215 1.32 -8.57 1.12
N LEU A 216 2.00 -9.62 1.59
CA LEU A 216 1.61 -10.33 2.83
C LEU A 216 1.51 -9.41 4.06
N THR A 217 2.29 -8.34 4.12
CA THR A 217 2.22 -7.35 5.20
C THR A 217 0.86 -6.64 5.28
N ALA A 218 0.09 -6.62 4.19
CA ALA A 218 -1.27 -6.06 4.17
C ALA A 218 -2.28 -6.86 5.03
N VAL A 219 -1.89 -8.02 5.58
CA VAL A 219 -2.71 -8.79 6.53
C VAL A 219 -3.14 -7.95 7.75
N VAL A 220 -2.38 -6.92 8.11
CA VAL A 220 -2.73 -5.97 9.18
C VAL A 220 -4.07 -5.26 8.94
N TYR A 221 -4.54 -5.20 7.69
CA TYR A 221 -5.81 -4.57 7.34
C TYR A 221 -7.02 -5.52 7.36
N ALA A 222 -6.82 -6.84 7.51
CA ALA A 222 -7.94 -7.79 7.58
C ALA A 222 -8.86 -7.54 8.81
N PRO A 223 -8.35 -7.43 10.06
CA PRO A 223 -9.20 -7.13 11.20
C PRO A 223 -9.86 -5.74 11.13
N PRO A 224 -9.18 -4.64 10.72
CA PRO A 224 -9.81 -3.33 10.51
C PRO A 224 -10.98 -3.36 9.51
N LEU A 225 -10.84 -4.05 8.39
CA LEU A 225 -11.91 -4.24 7.41
C LEU A 225 -13.08 -5.03 8.01
N ALA A 226 -12.82 -6.05 8.82
CA ALA A 226 -13.87 -6.80 9.52
C ALA A 226 -14.63 -5.93 10.53
N VAL A 227 -13.92 -5.11 11.31
CA VAL A 227 -14.54 -4.14 12.24
C VAL A 227 -15.39 -3.14 11.47
N ALA A 228 -14.87 -2.57 10.38
CA ALA A 228 -15.61 -1.65 9.52
C ALA A 228 -16.86 -2.31 8.92
N ALA A 229 -16.76 -3.56 8.45
CA ALA A 229 -17.89 -4.32 7.90
C ALA A 229 -19.01 -4.54 8.94
N ALA A 230 -18.66 -4.86 10.18
CA ALA A 230 -19.61 -5.06 11.26
C ALA A 230 -20.31 -3.75 11.66
N LEU A 231 -19.58 -2.61 11.69
CA LEU A 231 -20.12 -1.31 12.08
C LEU A 231 -20.91 -0.63 10.95
N ALA A 232 -20.51 -0.84 9.69
CA ALA A 232 -21.24 -0.32 8.54
C ALA A 232 -22.56 -1.06 8.32
N ALA A 233 -22.68 -2.35 8.68
CA ALA A 233 -23.88 -3.14 8.48
C ALA A 233 -25.08 -2.53 9.21
N ARG A 234 -26.25 -2.43 8.49
CA ARG A 234 -27.54 -2.04 9.06
C ARG A 234 -28.28 -3.31 9.53
N GLY A 235 -28.87 -3.25 10.70
CA GLY A 235 -29.65 -4.36 11.26
C GLY A 235 -29.03 -4.97 12.52
N GLY A 236 -29.57 -6.11 12.90
CA GLY A 236 -29.20 -6.84 14.12
C GLY A 236 -27.90 -7.67 13.98
N PRO A 237 -27.59 -8.50 14.97
CA PRO A 237 -26.39 -9.34 14.98
C PRO A 237 -26.30 -10.29 13.77
N SER A 238 -27.41 -10.80 13.27
CA SER A 238 -27.47 -11.67 12.10
C SER A 238 -26.94 -11.01 10.82
N GLU A 239 -27.29 -9.75 10.59
CA GLU A 239 -26.83 -9.01 9.40
C GLU A 239 -25.34 -8.64 9.52
N ARG A 240 -24.85 -8.36 10.72
CA ARG A 240 -23.42 -8.18 10.98
C ARG A 240 -22.63 -9.46 10.71
N LEU A 241 -23.14 -10.60 11.22
CA LEU A 241 -22.52 -11.91 10.96
C LEU A 241 -22.51 -12.25 9.46
N ARG A 242 -23.62 -11.98 8.76
CA ARG A 242 -23.70 -12.14 7.30
C ARG A 242 -22.67 -11.26 6.57
N SER A 243 -22.51 -9.99 7.01
CA SER A 243 -21.51 -9.08 6.43
C SER A 243 -20.10 -9.62 6.61
N LEU A 244 -19.75 -10.13 7.80
CA LEU A 244 -18.46 -10.75 8.08
C LEU A 244 -18.25 -12.04 7.27
N ALA A 245 -19.27 -12.89 7.17
CA ALA A 245 -19.18 -14.14 6.40
C ALA A 245 -18.93 -13.87 4.90
N LEU A 246 -19.64 -12.87 4.31
CA LEU A 246 -19.42 -12.47 2.92
C LEU A 246 -18.04 -11.85 2.70
N LEU A 247 -17.56 -11.03 3.65
CA LEU A 247 -16.21 -10.47 3.62
C LEU A 247 -15.17 -11.60 3.67
N ALA A 248 -15.33 -12.55 4.58
CA ALA A 248 -14.40 -13.69 4.72
C ALA A 248 -14.41 -14.59 3.48
N LEU A 249 -15.60 -14.89 2.92
CA LEU A 249 -15.71 -15.67 1.68
C LEU A 249 -15.04 -14.98 0.50
N GLY A 250 -15.35 -13.68 0.31
CA GLY A 250 -14.69 -12.88 -0.73
C GLY A 250 -13.17 -12.84 -0.53
N GLY A 251 -12.72 -12.68 0.74
CA GLY A 251 -11.31 -12.66 1.10
C GLY A 251 -10.59 -13.97 0.77
N ALA A 252 -11.18 -15.09 1.13
CA ALA A 252 -10.64 -16.41 0.79
C ALA A 252 -10.54 -16.61 -0.73
N LEU A 253 -11.56 -16.21 -1.50
CA LEU A 253 -11.54 -16.28 -2.97
C LEU A 253 -10.48 -15.36 -3.56
N GLY A 254 -10.40 -14.10 -3.13
CA GLY A 254 -9.40 -13.15 -3.62
C GLY A 254 -7.98 -13.61 -3.32
N PHE A 255 -7.73 -14.09 -2.10
CA PHE A 255 -6.43 -14.64 -1.72
C PHE A 255 -6.08 -15.89 -2.53
N ALA A 256 -6.98 -16.85 -2.64
CA ALA A 256 -6.73 -18.10 -3.35
C ALA A 256 -6.49 -17.88 -4.85
N LEU A 257 -7.25 -17.01 -5.50
CA LEU A 257 -7.10 -16.73 -6.92
C LEU A 257 -5.79 -15.98 -7.24
N VAL A 258 -5.37 -15.08 -6.38
CA VAL A 258 -4.17 -14.27 -6.61
C VAL A 258 -2.90 -14.98 -6.11
N TYR A 259 -2.93 -15.56 -4.91
CA TYR A 259 -1.75 -16.19 -4.30
C TYR A 259 -1.59 -17.67 -4.62
N GLY A 260 -2.69 -18.35 -4.98
CA GLY A 260 -2.71 -19.80 -5.02
C GLY A 260 -1.63 -20.43 -5.91
N LEU A 261 -1.45 -19.91 -7.13
CA LEU A 261 -0.38 -20.38 -8.03
C LEU A 261 1.01 -20.08 -7.46
N TRP A 262 1.23 -18.85 -6.96
CA TRP A 262 2.53 -18.46 -6.41
C TRP A 262 2.89 -19.27 -5.17
N GLY A 263 1.96 -19.38 -4.22
CA GLY A 263 2.14 -20.19 -3.02
C GLY A 263 2.37 -21.68 -3.34
N TRP A 264 1.67 -22.22 -4.34
CA TRP A 264 1.90 -23.60 -4.80
C TRP A 264 3.30 -23.79 -5.40
N LEU A 265 3.80 -22.84 -6.19
CA LEU A 265 5.16 -22.87 -6.74
C LEU A 265 6.21 -22.84 -5.62
N LEU A 266 6.04 -21.97 -4.62
CA LEU A 266 6.92 -21.90 -3.44
C LEU A 266 6.86 -23.20 -2.64
N TRP A 267 5.67 -23.75 -2.43
CA TRP A 267 5.52 -25.05 -1.76
C TRP A 267 6.27 -26.16 -2.48
N LYS A 268 6.05 -26.30 -3.78
CA LYS A 268 6.69 -27.34 -4.60
C LYS A 268 8.21 -27.27 -4.55
N ARG A 269 8.77 -26.06 -4.59
CA ARG A 269 10.24 -25.88 -4.62
C ARG A 269 10.85 -25.90 -3.23
N PHE A 270 10.21 -25.27 -2.26
CA PHE A 270 10.80 -24.97 -0.96
C PHE A 270 10.06 -25.60 0.23
N GLY A 271 8.92 -26.28 0.03
CA GLY A 271 8.15 -26.87 1.12
C GLY A 271 7.47 -25.88 2.06
N ASN A 272 7.43 -24.60 1.69
CA ASN A 272 6.78 -23.54 2.44
C ASN A 272 6.08 -22.60 1.45
N PRO A 273 4.72 -22.50 1.46
CA PRO A 273 3.99 -21.68 0.49
C PRO A 273 4.19 -20.17 0.70
N PHE A 274 4.72 -19.75 1.83
CA PHE A 274 5.01 -18.36 2.19
C PHE A 274 6.51 -18.08 2.34
N GLY A 275 7.36 -19.03 1.94
CA GLY A 275 8.80 -18.95 2.17
C GLY A 275 9.40 -17.61 1.72
N PRO A 276 10.34 -17.04 2.50
CA PRO A 276 10.91 -17.57 3.75
C PRO A 276 10.09 -17.26 5.02
N PHE A 277 8.96 -16.55 4.88
CA PHE A 277 8.10 -16.16 6.01
C PHE A 277 7.41 -17.37 6.63
N PHE A 278 7.00 -17.25 7.89
CA PHE A 278 6.30 -18.29 8.66
C PHE A 278 7.04 -19.63 8.74
N ASN A 279 8.37 -19.64 8.57
CA ASN A 279 9.11 -20.91 8.58
C ASN A 279 9.23 -21.55 9.96
N GLY A 280 8.98 -20.82 11.03
CA GLY A 280 8.76 -21.40 12.35
C GLY A 280 7.57 -22.36 12.41
N VAL A 281 6.56 -22.15 11.53
CA VAL A 281 5.38 -23.01 11.38
C VAL A 281 5.61 -24.14 10.37
N PHE A 282 6.04 -23.78 9.15
CA PHE A 282 6.19 -24.75 8.04
C PHE A 282 7.44 -25.63 8.14
N ARG A 283 8.46 -25.18 8.88
CA ARG A 283 9.71 -25.90 9.17
C ARG A 283 10.39 -26.47 7.91
N SER A 284 10.33 -25.69 6.82
CA SER A 284 11.07 -26.04 5.62
C SER A 284 12.58 -26.04 5.89
N PRO A 285 13.33 -27.06 5.43
CA PRO A 285 14.78 -27.08 5.57
C PRO A 285 15.51 -26.04 4.73
N TRP A 286 14.81 -25.36 3.82
CA TRP A 286 15.38 -24.33 2.95
C TRP A 286 15.65 -23.01 3.65
N PHE A 287 14.98 -22.72 4.75
CA PHE A 287 15.06 -21.44 5.45
C PHE A 287 15.37 -21.66 6.92
N ALA A 288 15.85 -20.62 7.62
CA ALA A 288 16.03 -20.68 9.05
C ALA A 288 14.70 -21.04 9.76
N PRO A 289 14.71 -21.84 10.83
CA PRO A 289 13.52 -22.39 11.48
C PRO A 289 12.82 -21.36 12.39
N GLU A 290 12.72 -20.13 11.95
CA GLU A 290 12.12 -19.01 12.67
C GLU A 290 11.19 -18.20 11.75
N ASN A 291 10.36 -17.35 12.33
CA ASN A 291 9.51 -16.45 11.56
C ASN A 291 10.28 -15.16 11.27
N LEU A 292 10.50 -14.89 10.00
CA LEU A 292 11.11 -13.64 9.56
C LEU A 292 10.15 -12.47 9.85
N GLN A 293 10.61 -11.50 10.63
CA GLN A 293 9.86 -10.29 10.95
C GLN A 293 10.83 -9.11 11.06
N ASP A 294 10.49 -7.99 10.46
CA ASP A 294 11.20 -6.74 10.69
C ASP A 294 10.68 -6.09 11.98
N THR A 295 11.58 -5.97 12.95
CA THR A 295 11.28 -5.43 14.29
C THR A 295 11.99 -4.10 14.57
N LYS A 296 12.68 -3.55 13.56
CA LYS A 296 13.54 -2.36 13.68
C LYS A 296 12.83 -1.17 14.35
N PHE A 297 11.59 -0.93 13.94
CA PHE A 297 10.83 0.23 14.36
C PHE A 297 9.79 -0.05 15.45
N LEU A 298 9.74 -1.26 16.00
CA LEU A 298 8.79 -1.59 17.05
C LEU A 298 9.10 -0.81 18.35
N PRO A 299 8.11 -0.25 19.04
CA PRO A 299 8.31 0.39 20.32
C PRO A 299 8.66 -0.64 21.40
N HIS A 300 9.73 -0.41 22.15
CA HIS A 300 10.25 -1.33 23.15
C HIS A 300 9.51 -1.31 24.50
N SER A 301 8.49 -0.45 24.67
CA SER A 301 7.66 -0.37 25.88
C SER A 301 6.28 0.17 25.58
N ILE A 302 5.31 -0.13 26.47
CA ILE A 302 3.94 0.37 26.36
C ILE A 302 3.89 1.90 26.43
N VAL A 303 4.71 2.52 27.30
CA VAL A 303 4.79 3.99 27.42
C VAL A 303 5.27 4.60 26.10
N ARG A 304 6.32 4.01 25.50
CA ARG A 304 6.83 4.46 24.20
C ARG A 304 5.78 4.24 23.09
N ALA A 305 5.05 3.12 23.11
CA ALA A 305 3.98 2.83 22.16
C ALA A 305 2.86 3.89 22.22
N LEU A 306 2.43 4.29 23.41
CA LEU A 306 1.42 5.34 23.60
C LEU A 306 1.92 6.73 23.19
N ALA A 307 3.19 7.02 23.46
CA ALA A 307 3.81 8.29 23.08
C ALA A 307 4.20 8.34 21.59
N TYR A 308 4.20 7.21 20.89
CA TYR A 308 4.82 7.04 19.58
C TYR A 308 4.38 8.10 18.55
N PRO A 309 3.08 8.37 18.30
CA PRO A 309 2.68 9.36 17.30
C PRO A 309 3.11 10.79 17.66
N PHE A 310 3.33 11.07 18.94
CA PHE A 310 3.81 12.37 19.43
C PHE A 310 5.33 12.52 19.30
N LEU A 311 6.08 11.42 19.32
CA LEU A 311 7.53 11.44 19.17
C LEU A 311 7.93 11.94 17.79
N TRP A 312 7.36 11.40 16.72
CA TRP A 312 7.68 11.84 15.36
C TRP A 312 6.87 13.05 14.87
N ALA A 313 5.98 13.60 15.72
CA ALA A 313 5.17 14.75 15.35
C ALA A 313 5.99 16.03 15.14
N HIS A 314 7.16 16.13 15.79
CA HIS A 314 7.97 17.36 15.84
C HIS A 314 9.48 17.13 15.84
N ARG A 315 9.93 15.89 15.77
CA ARG A 315 11.35 15.54 15.71
C ARG A 315 11.64 14.80 14.42
N SER A 316 12.57 15.34 13.64
CA SER A 316 13.08 14.68 12.46
C SER A 316 14.10 13.62 12.86
N GLU A 317 13.62 12.42 13.07
CA GLU A 317 14.44 11.26 13.46
C GLU A 317 13.89 9.98 12.78
N GLN A 318 14.66 8.92 12.80
CA GLN A 318 14.33 7.59 12.22
C GLN A 318 13.43 6.77 13.16
N PHE A 319 12.20 7.25 13.45
CA PHE A 319 11.29 6.55 14.36
C PHE A 319 10.50 5.41 13.70
N VAL A 320 10.03 5.63 12.48
CA VAL A 320 9.06 4.75 11.79
C VAL A 320 9.40 4.48 10.33
N ILE A 321 10.52 5.04 9.87
CA ILE A 321 11.06 4.90 8.51
C ILE A 321 12.57 5.16 8.56
N GLU A 322 13.32 4.67 7.58
CA GLU A 322 14.78 4.83 7.51
C GLU A 322 15.25 6.28 7.36
N PRO A 323 14.66 7.11 6.47
CA PRO A 323 14.97 8.54 6.41
C PRO A 323 14.40 9.29 7.62
N GLU A 324 15.03 10.39 7.98
CA GLU A 324 14.51 11.32 8.98
C GLU A 324 13.23 11.98 8.48
N MET A 325 12.23 12.16 9.35
CA MET A 325 10.97 12.79 9.06
C MET A 325 10.27 13.33 10.30
N ALA A 326 9.38 14.31 10.12
CA ALA A 326 8.45 14.76 11.16
C ALA A 326 7.05 14.97 10.56
N ASP A 327 6.01 14.44 11.21
CA ASP A 327 4.62 14.62 10.77
C ASP A 327 3.65 14.57 11.97
N PRO A 328 2.89 15.65 12.26
CA PRO A 328 1.95 15.70 13.38
C PRO A 328 0.60 15.02 13.09
N ARG A 329 0.32 14.57 11.86
CA ARG A 329 -1.03 14.11 11.46
C ARG A 329 -1.52 12.93 12.29
N PHE A 330 -0.67 11.95 12.59
CA PHE A 330 -1.06 10.83 13.45
C PHE A 330 -1.38 11.31 14.89
N ALA A 331 -0.55 12.18 15.47
CA ALA A 331 -0.80 12.72 16.80
C ALA A 331 -2.14 13.46 16.86
N VAL A 332 -2.37 14.36 15.90
CA VAL A 332 -3.61 15.17 15.85
C VAL A 332 -4.82 14.30 15.49
N GLY A 333 -4.71 13.41 14.51
CA GLY A 333 -5.80 12.54 14.06
C GLY A 333 -6.26 11.55 15.14
N LEU A 334 -5.31 10.91 15.85
CA LEU A 334 -5.62 10.00 16.95
C LEU A 334 -6.18 10.76 18.17
N SER A 335 -5.66 11.95 18.49
CA SER A 335 -6.24 12.79 19.53
C SER A 335 -7.67 13.20 19.19
N ALA A 336 -7.93 13.60 17.94
CA ALA A 336 -9.26 13.92 17.45
C ALA A 336 -10.22 12.72 17.50
N LEU A 337 -9.71 11.52 17.22
CA LEU A 337 -10.49 10.28 17.37
C LEU A 337 -10.93 10.07 18.81
N LEU A 338 -10.03 10.25 19.78
CA LEU A 338 -10.37 10.16 21.20
C LEU A 338 -11.40 11.21 21.61
N VAL A 339 -11.25 12.46 21.16
CA VAL A 339 -12.23 13.53 21.38
C VAL A 339 -13.60 13.17 20.78
N ALA A 340 -13.64 12.67 19.55
CA ALA A 340 -14.89 12.26 18.91
C ALA A 340 -15.59 11.14 19.68
N CYS A 341 -14.83 10.14 20.17
CA CYS A 341 -15.35 9.06 21.01
C CYS A 341 -15.85 9.59 22.37
N ALA A 342 -15.12 10.47 23.03
CA ALA A 342 -15.51 11.07 24.30
C ALA A 342 -16.81 11.88 24.18
N VAL A 343 -16.94 12.71 23.13
CA VAL A 343 -18.16 13.49 22.84
C VAL A 343 -19.35 12.56 22.55
N ALA A 344 -19.12 11.45 21.83
CA ALA A 344 -20.17 10.46 21.57
C ALA A 344 -20.62 9.76 22.85
N ALA A 345 -19.68 9.30 23.70
CA ALA A 345 -19.95 8.67 24.99
C ALA A 345 -20.69 9.62 25.94
N TRP A 346 -20.25 10.88 26.05
CA TRP A 346 -20.91 11.91 26.85
C TRP A 346 -22.37 12.12 26.44
N GLY A 347 -22.63 12.19 25.11
CA GLY A 347 -23.99 12.30 24.58
C GLY A 347 -24.88 11.11 24.94
N CYS A 348 -24.32 9.91 25.02
CA CYS A 348 -25.03 8.70 25.46
C CYS A 348 -25.31 8.69 26.97
N LEU A 349 -24.36 9.14 27.79
CA LEU A 349 -24.47 9.15 29.26
C LEU A 349 -25.46 10.20 29.76
N CYS A 350 -25.46 11.40 29.15
CA CYS A 350 -26.32 12.50 29.58
C CYS A 350 -27.80 12.32 29.23
N ARG A 351 -28.20 11.19 28.60
CA ARG A 351 -29.59 10.84 28.23
C ARG A 351 -30.44 12.05 27.82
N ARG A 352 -29.87 13.00 27.08
CA ARG A 352 -30.68 14.07 26.51
C ARG A 352 -31.53 13.46 25.41
N PRO A 353 -32.86 13.35 25.58
CA PRO A 353 -33.72 12.91 24.51
C PRO A 353 -33.48 13.89 23.38
N LEU A 354 -32.99 13.38 22.25
CA LEU A 354 -33.03 14.13 20.98
C LEU A 354 -34.48 14.57 20.82
N ALA A 355 -34.71 15.86 20.70
CA ALA A 355 -36.05 16.40 20.50
C ALA A 355 -36.75 15.60 19.40
N PRO A 356 -38.02 15.13 19.59
CA PRO A 356 -38.72 14.21 18.67
C PRO A 356 -38.81 14.72 17.22
N GLN A 357 -38.52 15.98 16.98
CA GLN A 357 -38.64 16.66 15.67
C GLN A 357 -37.33 16.79 14.89
N ALA A 358 -36.17 16.50 15.43
CA ALA A 358 -34.93 16.39 14.64
C ALA A 358 -34.91 15.03 13.91
N ARG A 359 -35.72 14.89 12.86
CA ARG A 359 -35.54 13.82 11.85
C ARG A 359 -34.19 14.05 11.20
N CYS A 360 -33.14 13.42 11.75
CA CYS A 360 -31.86 13.35 11.05
C CYS A 360 -32.15 12.78 9.66
N ASP A 361 -31.86 13.55 8.61
CA ASP A 361 -31.94 13.11 7.23
C ASP A 361 -31.22 11.76 7.08
N GLY A 362 -31.73 10.90 6.18
CA GLY A 362 -31.13 9.59 5.92
C GLY A 362 -29.64 9.69 5.60
N ALA A 363 -29.23 10.74 4.89
CA ALA A 363 -27.85 11.09 4.55
C ALA A 363 -27.00 11.38 5.79
N ASP A 364 -27.52 12.15 6.75
CA ASP A 364 -26.79 12.45 7.99
C ASP A 364 -26.53 11.21 8.86
N ARG A 365 -27.50 10.30 8.93
CA ARG A 365 -27.33 9.00 9.58
C ARG A 365 -26.31 8.12 8.87
N ALA A 366 -26.30 8.14 7.52
CA ALA A 366 -25.31 7.42 6.73
C ALA A 366 -23.90 7.97 6.96
N ALA A 367 -23.72 9.30 6.95
CA ALA A 367 -22.46 9.97 7.22
C ALA A 367 -21.90 9.64 8.61
N ARG A 368 -22.75 9.68 9.66
CA ARG A 368 -22.32 9.32 11.04
C ARG A 368 -21.86 7.87 11.13
N ARG A 369 -22.60 6.95 10.52
CA ARG A 369 -22.24 5.51 10.51
C ARG A 369 -20.93 5.28 9.75
N ALA A 370 -20.78 5.90 8.59
CA ALA A 370 -19.54 5.82 7.82
C ALA A 370 -18.35 6.35 8.61
N SER A 371 -18.48 7.55 9.21
CA SER A 371 -17.43 8.11 10.08
C SER A 371 -17.08 7.19 11.24
N SER A 372 -18.07 6.55 11.90
CA SER A 372 -17.80 5.60 12.98
C SER A 372 -17.06 4.36 12.48
N ALA A 373 -17.43 3.81 11.33
CA ALA A 373 -16.76 2.64 10.72
C ALA A 373 -15.32 2.99 10.32
N VAL A 374 -15.10 4.18 9.72
CA VAL A 374 -13.77 4.66 9.32
C VAL A 374 -12.90 4.94 10.54
N MET A 375 -13.43 5.59 11.60
CA MET A 375 -12.68 5.81 12.84
C MET A 375 -12.27 4.50 13.50
N ALA A 376 -13.15 3.50 13.54
CA ALA A 376 -12.83 2.18 14.07
C ALA A 376 -11.79 1.45 13.19
N PHE A 377 -11.88 1.60 11.86
CA PHE A 377 -10.86 1.11 10.93
C PHE A 377 -9.50 1.74 11.24
N ILE A 378 -9.41 3.07 11.38
CA ILE A 378 -8.16 3.78 11.72
C ILE A 378 -7.59 3.28 13.05
N ALA A 379 -8.43 3.24 14.11
CA ALA A 379 -8.00 2.82 15.44
C ALA A 379 -7.44 1.38 15.43
N THR A 380 -8.16 0.46 14.80
CA THR A 380 -7.77 -0.94 14.73
C THR A 380 -6.52 -1.11 13.87
N SER A 381 -6.44 -0.41 12.71
CA SER A 381 -5.26 -0.41 11.85
C SER A 381 -4.02 0.09 12.59
N TYR A 382 -4.15 1.20 13.32
CA TYR A 382 -3.03 1.78 14.06
C TYR A 382 -2.50 0.84 15.15
N VAL A 383 -3.40 0.23 15.94
CA VAL A 383 -3.00 -0.70 17.01
C VAL A 383 -2.28 -1.92 16.45
N ILE A 384 -2.83 -2.53 15.37
CA ILE A 384 -2.22 -3.72 14.77
C ILE A 384 -0.90 -3.37 14.09
N TRP A 385 -0.84 -2.27 13.33
CA TRP A 385 0.37 -1.77 12.70
C TRP A 385 1.48 -1.50 13.73
N LEU A 386 1.14 -0.84 14.85
CA LEU A 386 2.06 -0.54 15.94
C LEU A 386 2.64 -1.79 16.59
N ALA A 387 1.84 -2.85 16.69
CA ALA A 387 2.26 -4.13 17.28
C ALA A 387 3.03 -5.03 16.29
N ALA A 388 2.77 -4.89 14.98
CA ALA A 388 3.29 -5.81 13.97
C ALA A 388 4.57 -5.31 13.31
N PHE A 389 4.66 -4.02 12.95
CA PHE A 389 5.73 -3.50 12.09
C PHE A 389 6.24 -2.12 12.49
N SER A 390 5.35 -1.18 12.80
CA SER A 390 5.64 0.25 13.02
C SER A 390 6.39 0.94 11.86
N ILE A 391 6.28 0.41 10.63
CA ILE A 391 6.87 0.98 9.42
C ILE A 391 5.84 1.91 8.78
N LEU A 392 6.17 3.21 8.63
CA LEU A 392 5.20 4.25 8.26
C LEU A 392 4.47 3.95 6.95
N ARG A 393 5.18 3.56 5.91
CA ARG A 393 4.58 3.25 4.60
C ARG A 393 3.51 2.14 4.66
N TYR A 394 3.58 1.23 5.63
CA TYR A 394 2.54 0.20 5.82
C TYR A 394 1.27 0.75 6.48
N ALA A 395 1.27 1.99 6.95
CA ALA A 395 0.11 2.67 7.52
C ALA A 395 -0.64 3.57 6.52
N VAL A 396 -0.25 3.62 5.24
CA VAL A 396 -0.80 4.52 4.20
C VAL A 396 -2.34 4.52 4.21
N ALA A 397 -3.01 3.36 4.24
CA ALA A 397 -4.48 3.31 4.22
C ALA A 397 -5.14 3.91 5.48
N ALA A 398 -4.43 3.97 6.62
CA ALA A 398 -4.91 4.66 7.82
C ALA A 398 -4.55 6.15 7.78
N GLU A 399 -3.33 6.49 7.33
CA GLU A 399 -2.82 7.86 7.22
C GLU A 399 -3.75 8.74 6.38
N VAL A 400 -4.10 8.27 5.18
CA VAL A 400 -4.93 9.05 4.24
C VAL A 400 -6.35 9.33 4.74
N LEU A 401 -6.78 8.68 5.82
CA LEU A 401 -8.10 8.86 6.42
C LEU A 401 -8.08 9.72 7.70
N LEU A 402 -6.92 10.21 8.16
CA LEU A 402 -6.79 10.95 9.43
C LEU A 402 -7.58 12.27 9.47
N GLY A 403 -8.01 12.79 8.34
CA GLY A 403 -8.94 13.93 8.31
C GLY A 403 -10.35 13.62 8.82
N VAL A 404 -10.78 12.35 8.74
CA VAL A 404 -12.14 11.94 9.15
C VAL A 404 -12.35 12.06 10.67
N PRO A 405 -11.45 11.63 11.57
CA PRO A 405 -11.56 11.87 13.00
C PRO A 405 -11.66 13.36 13.37
N ILE A 406 -10.87 14.21 12.70
CA ILE A 406 -10.87 15.68 12.97
C ILE A 406 -12.22 16.27 12.57
N TRP A 407 -12.75 15.90 11.40
CA TRP A 407 -14.09 16.27 10.98
C TRP A 407 -15.16 15.81 11.98
N ALA A 408 -15.08 14.55 12.44
CA ALA A 408 -16.04 13.97 13.37
C ALA A 408 -16.00 14.65 14.75
N ALA A 409 -14.81 14.98 15.27
CA ALA A 409 -14.61 15.69 16.51
C ALA A 409 -15.17 17.12 16.41
N ALA A 410 -14.80 17.86 15.36
CA ALA A 410 -15.30 19.22 15.11
C ALA A 410 -16.84 19.24 15.00
N ARG A 411 -17.41 18.27 14.26
CA ARG A 411 -18.87 18.09 14.21
C ARG A 411 -19.46 17.85 15.59
N GLY A 412 -18.87 16.97 16.38
CA GLY A 412 -19.35 16.63 17.72
C GLY A 412 -19.39 17.83 18.66
N LEU A 413 -18.42 18.72 18.55
CA LEU A 413 -18.27 19.91 19.38
C LEU A 413 -19.12 21.11 18.90
N LEU A 414 -19.26 21.26 17.58
CA LEU A 414 -19.89 22.45 16.99
C LEU A 414 -21.36 22.27 16.61
N ASP A 415 -21.91 21.02 16.56
CA ASP A 415 -23.29 20.77 16.15
C ASP A 415 -24.32 21.28 17.18
N PRO A 416 -25.05 22.37 16.89
CA PRO A 416 -25.98 23.02 17.85
C PRO A 416 -27.17 22.11 18.20
N GLN A 417 -27.56 21.19 17.31
CA GLN A 417 -28.67 20.27 17.57
C GLN A 417 -28.39 19.34 18.75
N ARG A 418 -27.11 19.09 19.06
CA ARG A 418 -26.71 18.37 20.27
C ARG A 418 -26.89 19.17 21.54
N ARG A 419 -26.95 20.54 21.43
CA ARG A 419 -27.16 21.47 22.56
C ARG A 419 -28.62 21.84 22.75
N GLY A 420 -29.53 21.38 21.85
CA GLY A 420 -30.95 21.76 21.87
C GLY A 420 -31.22 23.18 21.36
N GLU A 421 -30.29 23.76 20.63
CA GLU A 421 -30.41 25.12 20.08
C GLU A 421 -31.10 25.09 18.71
N PRO A 422 -32.10 25.97 18.44
CA PRO A 422 -32.71 26.08 17.12
C PRO A 422 -31.82 26.91 16.20
N VAL A 423 -30.85 26.27 15.53
CA VAL A 423 -29.95 26.94 14.56
C VAL A 423 -30.10 26.31 13.19
N PRO A 424 -29.94 27.08 12.07
CA PRO A 424 -30.00 26.52 10.71
C PRO A 424 -29.08 25.35 10.53
N SER A 425 -29.60 24.24 10.01
CA SER A 425 -28.91 22.96 9.79
C SER A 425 -27.76 23.09 8.79
N GLY A 426 -26.59 23.55 9.20
CA GLY A 426 -25.45 23.68 8.30
C GLY A 426 -24.32 24.59 8.75
N SER A 427 -24.57 25.47 9.74
CA SER A 427 -23.55 26.41 10.23
C SER A 427 -22.30 25.71 10.79
N TRP A 428 -22.46 24.58 11.50
CA TRP A 428 -21.37 23.76 12.03
C TRP A 428 -20.45 23.18 10.94
N ARG A 429 -20.96 22.92 9.72
CA ARG A 429 -20.16 22.36 8.62
C ARG A 429 -19.04 23.31 8.19
N ARG A 430 -19.32 24.63 8.16
CA ARG A 430 -18.29 25.63 7.87
C ARG A 430 -17.25 25.69 8.99
N GLY A 431 -17.66 25.66 10.25
CA GLY A 431 -16.76 25.61 11.40
C GLY A 431 -15.88 24.36 11.38
N ALA A 432 -16.45 23.18 11.10
CA ALA A 432 -15.70 21.93 10.99
C ALA A 432 -14.70 21.96 9.81
N ALA A 433 -15.09 22.52 8.66
CA ALA A 433 -14.20 22.70 7.52
C ALA A 433 -13.03 23.64 7.85
N LEU A 434 -13.29 24.73 8.57
CA LEU A 434 -12.24 25.65 9.03
C LEU A 434 -11.29 24.96 10.03
N CYS A 435 -11.79 24.13 10.95
CA CYS A 435 -10.93 23.35 11.84
C CYS A 435 -10.00 22.41 11.05
N VAL A 436 -10.54 21.64 10.08
CA VAL A 436 -9.73 20.76 9.24
C VAL A 436 -8.72 21.55 8.41
N GLY A 437 -9.14 22.69 7.83
CA GLY A 437 -8.27 23.59 7.06
C GLY A 437 -7.13 24.19 7.90
N ALA A 438 -7.42 24.57 9.14
CA ALA A 438 -6.40 25.09 10.07
C ALA A 438 -5.37 24.00 10.42
N VAL A 439 -5.82 22.78 10.71
CA VAL A 439 -4.92 21.64 10.96
C VAL A 439 -4.08 21.32 9.72
N LEU A 440 -4.69 21.31 8.52
CA LEU A 440 -3.97 21.12 7.26
C LEU A 440 -2.89 22.21 7.07
N GLY A 441 -3.22 23.47 7.34
CA GLY A 441 -2.27 24.59 7.26
C GLY A 441 -1.10 24.42 8.22
N VAL A 442 -1.34 24.03 9.47
CA VAL A 442 -0.29 23.72 10.44
C VAL A 442 0.57 22.55 9.95
N CYS A 443 -0.05 21.46 9.53
CA CYS A 443 0.68 20.30 9.00
C CYS A 443 1.53 20.66 7.79
N ALA A 444 1.05 21.50 6.88
CA ALA A 444 1.80 21.93 5.70
C ALA A 444 3.08 22.72 6.05
N VAL A 445 3.10 23.38 7.21
CA VAL A 445 4.27 24.17 7.67
C VAL A 445 5.27 23.30 8.44
N VAL A 446 4.78 22.35 9.25
CA VAL A 446 5.66 21.63 10.20
C VAL A 446 6.04 20.23 9.74
N THR A 447 5.49 19.74 8.63
CA THR A 447 5.86 18.41 8.11
C THR A 447 7.21 18.47 7.43
N GLU A 448 8.12 17.60 7.85
CA GLU A 448 9.39 17.33 7.19
C GLU A 448 9.26 15.98 6.48
N TYR A 449 9.31 16.04 5.14
CA TYR A 449 9.13 14.83 4.32
C TYR A 449 10.43 14.02 4.26
N PRO A 450 10.33 12.69 4.35
CA PRO A 450 11.50 11.82 4.18
C PRO A 450 12.03 11.88 2.75
N ASP A 451 13.33 11.70 2.59
CA ASP A 451 13.93 11.47 1.27
C ASP A 451 13.52 10.09 0.75
N HIS A 452 12.86 10.07 -0.39
CA HIS A 452 12.36 8.85 -1.03
C HIS A 452 13.18 8.43 -2.26
N SER A 453 14.45 8.74 -2.30
CA SER A 453 15.38 8.32 -3.36
C SER A 453 14.83 8.64 -4.75
N ARG A 454 14.83 9.92 -5.11
CA ARG A 454 14.39 10.41 -6.41
C ARG A 454 15.55 10.86 -7.27
N ALA A 455 15.45 10.65 -8.58
CA ALA A 455 16.43 11.11 -9.57
C ALA A 455 15.78 11.97 -10.64
N GLY A 456 16.60 12.79 -11.32
CA GLY A 456 16.14 13.63 -12.42
C GLY A 456 15.56 12.80 -13.58
N LEU A 457 14.65 13.40 -14.35
CA LEU A 457 13.99 12.74 -15.49
C LEU A 457 14.85 12.74 -16.78
N GLY A 458 15.92 13.52 -16.80
CA GLY A 458 16.88 13.57 -17.90
C GLY A 458 17.80 12.35 -17.96
N PRO A 459 18.72 12.32 -18.95
CA PRO A 459 19.76 11.29 -19.02
C PRO A 459 20.63 11.30 -17.77
N ILE A 460 20.99 10.12 -17.26
CA ILE A 460 21.90 9.94 -16.12
C ILE A 460 23.16 9.27 -16.64
N ARG A 461 24.33 9.88 -16.39
CA ARG A 461 25.66 9.37 -16.82
C ARG A 461 25.73 8.98 -18.29
N GLY A 462 25.04 9.75 -19.16
CA GLY A 462 24.95 9.48 -20.60
C GLY A 462 23.96 8.39 -21.01
N LEU A 463 23.30 7.72 -20.06
CA LEU A 463 22.26 6.73 -20.33
C LEU A 463 20.89 7.40 -20.38
N GLY A 464 20.16 7.19 -21.48
CA GLY A 464 18.75 7.59 -21.60
C GLY A 464 17.82 6.53 -21.03
N GLY A 465 16.54 6.90 -20.89
CA GLY A 465 15.49 5.98 -20.43
C GLY A 465 15.30 5.97 -18.92
N THR A 466 14.23 5.29 -18.49
CA THR A 466 13.83 5.21 -17.08
C THR A 466 14.71 4.22 -16.32
N VAL A 467 14.84 3.00 -16.84
CA VAL A 467 15.73 1.96 -16.32
C VAL A 467 16.64 1.50 -17.44
N SER A 468 17.90 1.86 -17.37
CA SER A 468 18.91 1.53 -18.39
C SER A 468 20.26 1.27 -17.73
N THR A 469 21.07 0.44 -18.40
CA THR A 469 22.42 0.10 -17.95
C THR A 469 23.36 0.01 -19.14
N THR A 470 24.66 0.14 -18.91
CA THR A 470 25.66 -0.32 -19.89
C THR A 470 25.50 -1.82 -20.10
N PRO A 471 25.44 -2.31 -21.37
CA PRO A 471 25.30 -3.73 -21.64
C PRO A 471 26.48 -4.54 -21.09
N VAL A 472 26.18 -5.64 -20.40
CA VAL A 472 27.18 -6.59 -19.93
C VAL A 472 26.96 -7.92 -20.65
N ARG A 473 27.97 -8.38 -21.39
CA ARG A 473 27.96 -9.71 -22.00
C ARG A 473 28.97 -10.62 -21.30
N LEU A 474 28.49 -11.74 -20.82
CA LEU A 474 29.30 -12.76 -20.17
C LEU A 474 29.44 -14.00 -21.07
N PRO A 475 30.47 -14.83 -20.86
CA PRO A 475 30.59 -16.13 -21.49
C PRO A 475 29.35 -16.99 -21.21
N ASP A 476 29.04 -17.89 -22.16
CA ASP A 476 27.94 -18.84 -21.99
C ASP A 476 28.15 -19.74 -20.76
N GLY A 477 27.07 -20.07 -20.06
CA GLY A 477 27.12 -20.88 -18.86
C GLY A 477 27.76 -20.20 -17.65
N SER A 478 27.83 -18.87 -17.63
CA SER A 478 28.35 -18.14 -16.46
C SER A 478 27.40 -18.21 -15.27
N LEU A 479 27.97 -18.26 -14.05
CA LEU A 479 27.27 -18.02 -12.80
C LEU A 479 27.58 -16.60 -12.30
N VAL A 480 26.55 -15.82 -12.01
CA VAL A 480 26.68 -14.49 -11.41
C VAL A 480 26.23 -14.54 -9.95
N VAL A 481 27.15 -14.31 -9.05
CA VAL A 481 26.90 -14.21 -7.61
C VAL A 481 26.58 -12.78 -7.27
N VAL A 482 25.35 -12.50 -6.88
CA VAL A 482 24.88 -11.17 -6.50
C VAL A 482 25.19 -10.95 -5.03
N ILE A 483 26.05 -9.98 -4.74
CA ILE A 483 26.47 -9.59 -3.39
C ILE A 483 25.95 -8.17 -3.14
N GLY A 484 25.04 -8.02 -2.20
CA GLY A 484 24.47 -6.71 -1.89
C GLY A 484 22.96 -6.66 -2.12
N PHE A 485 22.35 -5.60 -1.55
CA PHE A 485 20.89 -5.46 -1.58
C PHE A 485 20.35 -4.86 -2.89
N TYR A 486 21.16 -4.10 -3.63
CA TYR A 486 20.64 -3.19 -4.65
C TYR A 486 21.10 -3.53 -6.07
N MET A 487 21.50 -4.78 -6.32
CA MET A 487 22.12 -5.17 -7.60
C MET A 487 21.30 -6.13 -8.44
N SER A 488 20.27 -6.78 -7.90
CA SER A 488 19.56 -7.82 -8.66
C SER A 488 18.75 -7.26 -9.85
N PHE A 489 18.40 -5.96 -9.85
CA PHE A 489 17.77 -5.30 -11.00
C PHE A 489 18.65 -5.30 -12.25
N LEU A 490 19.97 -5.50 -12.12
CA LEU A 490 20.89 -5.61 -13.24
C LEU A 490 20.78 -6.94 -14.00
N ALA A 491 20.21 -7.97 -13.38
CA ALA A 491 20.11 -9.31 -13.97
C ALA A 491 19.53 -9.32 -15.41
N PRO A 492 18.44 -8.61 -15.74
CA PRO A 492 17.90 -8.58 -17.10
C PRO A 492 18.80 -7.88 -18.14
N PHE A 493 19.86 -7.19 -17.72
CA PHE A 493 20.81 -6.47 -18.60
C PHE A 493 22.15 -7.19 -18.76
N ILE A 494 22.35 -8.29 -18.00
CA ILE A 494 23.50 -9.17 -18.12
C ILE A 494 23.14 -10.32 -19.07
N THR A 495 23.78 -10.37 -20.22
CA THR A 495 23.46 -11.30 -21.32
C THR A 495 24.52 -12.38 -21.51
N GLY A 496 24.11 -13.51 -22.02
CA GLY A 496 24.87 -14.71 -22.32
C GLY A 496 23.93 -15.90 -22.32
N ARG A 497 24.26 -16.98 -23.01
CA ARG A 497 23.45 -18.21 -22.98
C ARG A 497 23.63 -18.88 -21.63
N ASP A 498 22.52 -19.32 -21.02
CA ASP A 498 22.51 -20.08 -19.75
C ASP A 498 23.22 -19.39 -18.57
N VAL A 499 23.23 -18.05 -18.56
CA VAL A 499 23.69 -17.29 -17.40
C VAL A 499 22.70 -17.50 -16.25
N ARG A 500 23.21 -17.85 -15.06
CA ARG A 500 22.44 -18.06 -13.83
C ARG A 500 22.82 -17.05 -12.78
N PHE A 501 21.84 -16.67 -11.93
CA PHE A 501 22.06 -15.74 -10.82
C PHE A 501 21.82 -16.45 -9.49
N VAL A 502 22.71 -16.18 -8.52
CA VAL A 502 22.61 -16.69 -7.15
C VAL A 502 22.93 -15.57 -6.17
N GLY A 503 22.15 -15.44 -5.11
CA GLY A 503 22.36 -14.42 -4.09
C GLY A 503 23.29 -14.91 -2.98
N ALA A 504 24.37 -14.18 -2.74
CA ALA A 504 25.23 -14.33 -1.57
C ALA A 504 25.08 -13.09 -0.67
N THR A 505 23.88 -12.92 -0.12
CA THR A 505 23.52 -11.80 0.76
C THR A 505 23.42 -12.28 2.20
N VAL A 506 23.36 -11.36 3.14
CA VAL A 506 23.10 -11.66 4.55
C VAL A 506 21.84 -12.52 4.74
N TRP A 507 20.79 -12.27 4.00
CA TRP A 507 19.54 -13.03 4.03
C TRP A 507 19.68 -14.46 3.49
N THR A 508 20.61 -14.66 2.57
CA THR A 508 20.95 -15.99 2.04
C THR A 508 21.89 -16.73 3.01
N ALA A 509 22.82 -16.02 3.66
CA ALA A 509 23.80 -16.64 4.57
C ALA A 509 23.18 -17.13 5.89
N GLY A 510 22.06 -16.61 6.33
CA GLY A 510 21.42 -17.02 7.59
C GLY A 510 20.97 -15.85 8.47
N GLY A 511 21.18 -14.62 8.00
CA GLY A 511 20.69 -13.41 8.64
C GLY A 511 19.18 -13.27 8.45
N THR A 512 18.41 -13.96 9.29
CA THR A 512 16.95 -13.84 9.32
C THR A 512 16.48 -12.89 10.41
N ARG A 513 17.33 -12.53 11.32
CA ARG A 513 17.07 -11.51 12.34
C ARG A 513 17.08 -10.15 11.67
N GLY A 514 16.00 -9.40 11.83
CA GLY A 514 15.83 -8.07 11.26
C GLY A 514 17.02 -7.14 11.53
N TRP A 515 16.98 -5.95 10.99
CA TRP A 515 18.00 -4.90 11.14
C TRP A 515 18.21 -4.51 12.61
N THR A 516 18.90 -5.40 13.37
CA THR A 516 19.34 -5.12 14.74
C THR A 516 20.79 -4.63 14.72
N PRO A 517 21.30 -3.97 15.75
CA PRO A 517 22.72 -3.59 15.85
C PRO A 517 23.69 -4.76 15.63
N GLU A 518 23.25 -6.00 15.85
CA GLU A 518 24.00 -7.24 15.62
C GLU A 518 24.25 -7.53 14.13
N TRP A 519 23.54 -6.90 13.21
CA TRP A 519 23.79 -6.99 11.76
C TRP A 519 25.20 -6.52 11.37
N ARG A 520 25.89 -5.77 12.24
CA ARG A 520 27.28 -5.33 12.04
C ARG A 520 28.31 -6.45 12.17
N ALA A 521 27.93 -7.59 12.74
CA ALA A 521 28.79 -8.77 12.77
C ALA A 521 28.71 -9.51 11.43
N ALA A 522 29.84 -9.97 10.91
CA ALA A 522 29.85 -10.79 9.69
C ALA A 522 28.95 -12.02 9.89
N PRO A 523 27.98 -12.29 8.99
CA PRO A 523 27.06 -13.40 9.16
C PRO A 523 27.82 -14.72 9.01
N ALA A 524 27.62 -15.63 9.95
CA ALA A 524 28.00 -17.03 9.76
C ALA A 524 27.06 -17.69 8.77
N LEU A 525 27.57 -18.66 7.98
CA LEU A 525 26.73 -19.44 7.10
C LEU A 525 25.74 -20.28 7.92
N GLY A 526 24.43 -20.07 7.67
CA GLY A 526 23.37 -20.76 8.41
C GLY A 526 23.25 -22.24 8.00
N ASN A 527 22.74 -23.07 8.92
CA ASN A 527 22.48 -24.50 8.71
C ASN A 527 21.20 -24.79 7.94
N HIS A 528 20.82 -23.94 7.00
CA HIS A 528 19.64 -24.17 6.16
C HIS A 528 20.03 -24.42 4.70
N ARG A 529 19.15 -25.14 3.98
CA ARG A 529 19.45 -25.62 2.63
C ARG A 529 19.69 -24.49 1.63
N LEU A 530 19.09 -23.32 1.78
CA LEU A 530 19.33 -22.19 0.89
C LEU A 530 20.81 -21.76 0.93
N ALA A 531 21.39 -21.63 2.13
CA ALA A 531 22.80 -21.27 2.30
C ALA A 531 23.73 -22.35 1.76
N THR A 532 23.51 -23.61 2.15
CA THR A 532 24.36 -24.73 1.71
C THR A 532 24.25 -25.00 0.20
N GLU A 533 23.07 -24.81 -0.40
CA GLU A 533 22.89 -24.95 -1.85
C GLU A 533 23.52 -23.80 -2.63
N THR A 534 23.47 -22.57 -2.09
CA THR A 534 24.19 -21.44 -2.65
C THR A 534 25.70 -21.68 -2.65
N GLU A 535 26.26 -22.11 -1.52
CA GLU A 535 27.68 -22.48 -1.41
C GLU A 535 28.05 -23.60 -2.40
N ARG A 536 27.24 -24.66 -2.45
CA ARG A 536 27.43 -25.76 -3.38
C ARG A 536 27.46 -25.28 -4.84
N LEU A 537 26.48 -24.47 -5.25
CA LEU A 537 26.40 -23.95 -6.62
C LEU A 537 27.65 -23.13 -6.97
N ILE A 538 28.11 -22.27 -6.06
CA ILE A 538 29.29 -21.45 -6.29
C ILE A 538 30.56 -22.32 -6.44
N ARG A 539 30.75 -23.29 -5.54
CA ARG A 539 31.96 -24.14 -5.53
C ARG A 539 32.01 -25.16 -6.66
N THR A 540 30.85 -25.67 -7.11
CA THR A 540 30.80 -26.76 -8.10
C THR A 540 30.40 -26.32 -9.50
N HIS A 541 30.25 -24.98 -9.71
CA HIS A 541 29.86 -24.47 -11.01
C HIS A 541 30.93 -24.77 -12.07
N PRO A 542 30.58 -25.44 -13.20
CA PRO A 542 31.58 -25.86 -14.20
C PRO A 542 32.05 -24.72 -15.09
N GLY A 543 31.29 -23.62 -15.18
CA GLY A 543 31.55 -22.47 -16.03
C GLY A 543 32.22 -21.30 -15.27
N PRO A 544 32.45 -20.19 -15.96
CA PRO A 544 32.99 -18.98 -15.35
C PRO A 544 32.08 -18.44 -14.25
N VAL A 545 32.68 -18.01 -13.13
CA VAL A 545 31.95 -17.40 -12.01
C VAL A 545 32.31 -15.91 -11.96
N PHE A 546 31.28 -15.07 -11.83
CA PHE A 546 31.38 -13.63 -11.68
C PHE A 546 30.69 -13.19 -10.40
N VAL A 547 31.17 -12.08 -9.84
CA VAL A 547 30.57 -11.42 -8.67
C VAL A 547 29.99 -10.10 -9.13
N LEU A 548 28.74 -9.84 -8.77
CA LEU A 548 28.06 -8.56 -8.98
C LEU A 548 27.87 -7.91 -7.64
N LEU A 549 28.45 -6.73 -7.44
CA LEU A 549 28.43 -5.98 -6.18
C LEU A 549 28.18 -4.49 -6.39
N GLU A 550 27.67 -3.85 -5.35
CA GLU A 550 27.26 -2.45 -5.35
C GLU A 550 28.46 -1.50 -5.30
N THR A 551 29.38 -1.75 -4.38
CA THR A 551 30.55 -0.91 -4.16
C THR A 551 31.77 -1.74 -3.77
N LEU A 552 32.94 -1.22 -4.11
CA LEU A 552 34.24 -1.75 -3.64
C LEU A 552 34.72 -1.00 -2.39
N ASP A 553 34.02 0.05 -1.96
CA ASP A 553 34.39 0.87 -0.80
C ASP A 553 33.99 0.20 0.51
N LEU A 554 34.98 -0.21 1.28
CA LEU A 554 34.82 -0.83 2.59
C LEU A 554 34.51 0.18 3.72
N ALA A 555 34.48 1.47 3.44
CA ALA A 555 34.11 2.48 4.42
C ALA A 555 32.61 2.44 4.76
N GLU A 556 31.79 1.93 3.84
CA GLU A 556 30.35 1.78 4.05
C GLU A 556 30.02 0.52 4.86
N ASP A 557 29.23 0.65 5.91
CA ASP A 557 28.81 -0.46 6.78
C ASP A 557 28.07 -1.56 6.00
N ALA A 558 27.18 -1.16 5.08
CA ALA A 558 26.43 -2.10 4.24
C ALA A 558 27.37 -2.92 3.32
N ALA A 559 28.38 -2.27 2.73
CA ALA A 559 29.36 -2.95 1.89
C ALA A 559 30.20 -3.96 2.70
N ARG A 560 30.66 -3.58 3.91
CA ARG A 560 31.38 -4.51 4.79
C ARG A 560 30.57 -5.73 5.15
N PHE A 561 29.28 -5.52 5.43
CA PHE A 561 28.36 -6.59 5.78
C PHE A 561 28.10 -7.55 4.61
N ASN A 562 27.89 -7.02 3.41
CA ASN A 562 27.70 -7.83 2.21
C ASN A 562 28.97 -8.59 1.82
N LEU A 563 30.15 -7.98 1.95
CA LEU A 563 31.43 -8.65 1.71
C LEU A 563 31.70 -9.73 2.76
N GLY A 564 31.30 -9.52 4.02
CA GLY A 564 31.34 -10.56 5.04
C GLY A 564 30.45 -11.77 4.70
N ALA A 565 29.29 -11.56 4.08
CA ALA A 565 28.47 -12.65 3.52
C ALA A 565 29.21 -13.40 2.40
N ALA A 566 29.87 -12.67 1.50
CA ALA A 566 30.68 -13.29 0.44
C ALA A 566 31.83 -14.13 0.99
N GLU A 567 32.52 -13.67 2.02
CA GLU A 567 33.55 -14.43 2.72
C GLU A 567 32.98 -15.72 3.34
N ALA A 568 31.80 -15.65 3.96
CA ALA A 568 31.11 -16.82 4.51
C ALA A 568 30.81 -17.87 3.45
N PHE A 569 30.52 -17.47 2.21
CA PHE A 569 30.34 -18.37 1.06
C PHE A 569 31.65 -18.79 0.39
N GLY A 570 32.79 -18.28 0.86
CA GLY A 570 34.12 -18.61 0.31
C GLY A 570 34.30 -18.14 -1.13
N ILE A 571 33.92 -16.89 -1.44
CA ILE A 571 33.96 -16.32 -2.80
C ILE A 571 35.17 -15.37 -2.92
N PRO A 572 36.37 -15.84 -3.31
CA PRO A 572 37.47 -14.97 -3.67
C PRO A 572 37.21 -14.38 -5.07
N PHE A 573 37.37 -13.07 -5.22
CA PHE A 573 37.28 -12.43 -6.53
C PHE A 573 38.49 -11.50 -6.78
N ASP A 574 38.81 -11.31 -8.05
CA ASP A 574 39.90 -10.44 -8.46
C ASP A 574 39.42 -9.01 -8.62
N ARG A 575 39.79 -8.12 -7.68
CA ARG A 575 39.44 -6.70 -7.73
C ARG A 575 39.97 -6.00 -9.00
N ALA A 576 41.11 -6.45 -9.55
CA ALA A 576 41.65 -5.88 -10.78
C ALA A 576 40.81 -6.23 -12.03
N SER A 577 40.00 -7.28 -11.97
CA SER A 577 39.07 -7.68 -13.03
C SER A 577 37.76 -6.92 -13.01
N CYS A 578 37.49 -6.13 -11.95
CA CYS A 578 36.22 -5.45 -11.78
C CYS A 578 35.99 -4.39 -12.86
N ARG A 579 34.79 -4.43 -13.45
CA ARG A 579 34.34 -3.44 -14.43
C ARG A 579 33.09 -2.76 -13.89
N PRO A 580 32.97 -1.43 -14.04
CA PRO A 580 31.76 -0.73 -13.63
C PRO A 580 30.60 -1.10 -14.57
N VAL A 581 29.41 -1.21 -13.99
CA VAL A 581 28.13 -1.35 -14.70
C VAL A 581 27.33 -0.09 -14.43
N THR A 582 27.52 0.90 -15.30
CA THR A 582 26.81 2.18 -15.20
C THR A 582 25.31 1.98 -15.42
N ASN A 583 24.50 2.62 -14.62
CA ASN A 583 23.04 2.48 -14.66
C ASN A 583 22.32 3.79 -14.31
N THR A 584 20.99 3.81 -14.49
CA THR A 584 20.16 4.99 -14.23
C THR A 584 19.47 4.99 -12.87
N LEU A 585 19.64 3.95 -12.05
CA LEU A 585 18.91 3.82 -10.78
C LEU A 585 19.77 4.11 -9.54
N THR A 586 21.05 3.76 -9.55
CA THR A 586 21.91 3.85 -8.37
C THR A 586 23.34 4.28 -8.73
N THR A 587 24.25 4.20 -7.77
CA THR A 587 25.68 4.20 -8.02
C THR A 587 26.06 3.06 -8.95
N ASP A 588 27.22 3.15 -9.63
CA ASP A 588 27.65 2.10 -10.55
C ASP A 588 27.84 0.79 -9.79
N GLY A 589 27.21 -0.27 -10.32
CA GLY A 589 27.51 -1.64 -9.91
C GLY A 589 28.87 -2.07 -10.46
N HIS A 590 29.45 -3.12 -9.89
CA HIS A 590 30.70 -3.69 -10.35
C HIS A 590 30.54 -5.17 -10.64
N ILE A 591 30.99 -5.62 -11.81
CA ILE A 591 31.08 -7.03 -12.14
C ILE A 591 32.55 -7.45 -12.18
N CYS A 592 32.90 -8.44 -11.37
CA CYS A 592 34.28 -8.91 -11.16
C CYS A 592 34.35 -10.39 -11.47
N ARG A 593 35.48 -10.89 -11.96
CA ARG A 593 35.71 -12.32 -12.13
C ARG A 593 36.06 -12.96 -10.78
N ALA A 594 35.38 -14.03 -10.41
CA ALA A 594 35.75 -14.83 -9.26
C ALA A 594 36.99 -15.69 -9.62
N ARG A 595 37.83 -15.95 -8.60
CA ARG A 595 39.04 -16.77 -8.73
C ARG A 595 38.73 -18.24 -8.51
#